data_78b770438c8236e727293836be9dcffd
#
_entry.id   78b770438c8236e727293836be9dcffd
#
_cell.length_a   1.000
_cell.length_b   1.000
_cell.length_c   1.000
_cell.angle_alpha   90.00
_cell.angle_beta   90.00
_cell.angle_gamma   90.00
#
_symmetry.space_group_name_H-M   'P 1'
#
loop_
_entity.id
_entity.type
_entity.pdbx_description
1 polymer ?
#
loop_
_entity_poly.entity_id
_entity_poly.type
_entity_poly.pdbx_seq_one_letter_code
_entity_poly.pdbx_strand_id
1 'polypeptide(L)'
;MNTTGYAIRHLGKSDLLAAAEICAKAMNDNPIHIKVFGSDPALRQRRLQRFFSGMLAYVERKGSLYGSFSDETMIGVLGMLPPGHCKPSFGDILRLLPTLLTSNSPIGTIRLAIWLSRWAKIDPATPHWHLGPLSVDPAWQGQGIGTQLIEYAYSICTGAELYLETDKLSNVELYKKFGFSILDTPSILATPSWLMTAPARSEKTEK
;
A
#
# COMPACT_ATOMS: atom_id res chain seq x y z
N MET A 1 27.70 -10.55 -11.06
CA MET A 1 26.39 -9.92 -11.14
C MET A 1 26.43 -8.76 -10.17
N ASN A 2 26.42 -7.52 -10.67
CA ASN A 2 26.40 -6.33 -9.82
C ASN A 2 25.04 -6.29 -9.11
N THR A 3 25.01 -6.59 -7.83
CA THR A 3 23.87 -6.26 -6.97
C THR A 3 23.92 -4.75 -6.73
N THR A 4 23.39 -3.98 -7.65
CA THR A 4 23.03 -2.58 -7.39
C THR A 4 21.89 -2.62 -6.37
N GLY A 5 22.25 -2.77 -5.10
CA GLY A 5 21.30 -2.74 -3.99
C GLY A 5 20.80 -1.32 -3.83
N TYR A 6 19.52 -1.07 -4.12
CA TYR A 6 18.87 0.18 -3.77
C TYR A 6 18.84 0.31 -2.24
N ALA A 7 19.11 1.51 -1.73
CA ALA A 7 19.05 1.78 -0.30
C ALA A 7 17.61 1.87 0.17
N ILE A 8 17.26 1.15 1.25
CA ILE A 8 15.97 1.30 1.91
C ILE A 8 16.15 2.14 3.16
N ARG A 9 15.37 3.22 3.29
CA ARG A 9 15.39 4.14 4.43
C ARG A 9 13.98 4.30 5.02
N HIS A 10 13.90 4.52 6.32
CA HIS A 10 12.66 4.96 6.97
C HIS A 10 12.29 6.35 6.48
N LEU A 11 11.00 6.57 6.17
CA LEU A 11 10.47 7.85 5.72
C LEU A 11 9.84 8.62 6.87
N GLY A 12 10.12 9.91 6.93
CA GLY A 12 9.51 10.85 7.86
C GLY A 12 8.51 11.78 7.18
N LYS A 13 8.02 12.76 7.95
CA LYS A 13 7.01 13.73 7.48
C LYS A 13 7.45 14.54 6.26
N SER A 14 8.74 14.84 6.13
CA SER A 14 9.32 15.54 4.98
C SER A 14 9.19 14.78 3.68
N ASP A 15 9.12 13.44 3.75
CA ASP A 15 9.14 12.56 2.58
C ASP A 15 7.74 12.27 2.03
N LEU A 16 6.68 12.59 2.80
CA LEU A 16 5.30 12.19 2.49
C LEU A 16 4.80 12.70 1.13
N LEU A 17 5.20 13.89 0.71
CA LEU A 17 4.75 14.43 -0.59
C LEU A 17 5.37 13.65 -1.75
N ALA A 18 6.67 13.37 -1.70
CA ALA A 18 7.36 12.57 -2.70
C ALA A 18 6.83 11.12 -2.74
N ALA A 19 6.63 10.52 -1.57
CA ALA A 19 6.03 9.20 -1.44
C ALA A 19 4.61 9.14 -2.02
N ALA A 20 3.77 10.16 -1.75
CA ALA A 20 2.42 10.24 -2.30
C ALA A 20 2.40 10.38 -3.83
N GLU A 21 3.37 11.09 -4.40
CA GLU A 21 3.52 11.20 -5.85
C GLU A 21 3.86 9.85 -6.49
N ILE A 22 4.81 9.10 -5.90
CA ILE A 22 5.16 7.74 -6.37
C ILE A 22 3.95 6.81 -6.29
N CYS A 23 3.23 6.80 -5.17
CA CYS A 23 2.03 5.99 -5.02
C CYS A 23 0.96 6.35 -6.06
N ALA A 24 0.75 7.64 -6.30
CA ALA A 24 -0.22 8.12 -7.28
C ALA A 24 0.13 7.72 -8.72
N LYS A 25 1.42 7.78 -9.10
CA LYS A 25 1.89 7.32 -10.41
C LYS A 25 1.76 5.80 -10.56
N ALA A 26 2.28 5.05 -9.59
CA ALA A 26 2.34 3.59 -9.63
C ALA A 26 0.95 2.93 -9.62
N MET A 27 -0.02 3.55 -8.95
CA MET A 27 -1.36 3.00 -8.79
C MET A 27 -2.42 3.70 -9.67
N ASN A 28 -1.97 4.54 -10.61
CA ASN A 28 -2.87 5.31 -11.47
C ASN A 28 -3.79 4.43 -12.34
N ASP A 29 -3.31 3.29 -12.76
CA ASP A 29 -4.01 2.33 -13.63
C ASP A 29 -4.71 1.19 -12.87
N ASN A 30 -4.72 1.21 -11.53
CA ASN A 30 -5.43 0.20 -10.74
C ASN A 30 -6.94 0.26 -11.00
N PRO A 31 -7.60 -0.88 -11.27
CA PRO A 31 -9.02 -0.93 -11.60
C PRO A 31 -9.93 -0.23 -10.58
N ILE A 32 -9.69 -0.45 -9.29
CA ILE A 32 -10.49 0.20 -8.24
C ILE A 32 -10.24 1.73 -8.21
N HIS A 33 -9.01 2.18 -8.47
CA HIS A 33 -8.69 3.61 -8.51
C HIS A 33 -9.35 4.31 -9.70
N ILE A 34 -9.43 3.65 -10.85
CA ILE A 34 -10.19 4.17 -12.01
C ILE A 34 -11.67 4.33 -11.64
N LYS A 35 -12.25 3.35 -10.96
CA LYS A 35 -13.67 3.40 -10.51
C LYS A 35 -13.92 4.53 -9.51
N VAL A 36 -13.01 4.72 -8.57
CA VAL A 36 -13.17 5.67 -7.45
C VAL A 36 -12.79 7.08 -7.88
N PHE A 37 -11.64 7.27 -8.52
CA PHE A 37 -11.06 8.59 -8.79
C PHE A 37 -11.33 9.11 -10.22
N GLY A 38 -11.91 8.29 -11.10
CA GLY A 38 -12.35 8.70 -12.43
C GLY A 38 -11.47 8.19 -13.58
N SER A 39 -12.01 8.29 -14.80
CA SER A 39 -11.39 7.72 -16.01
C SER A 39 -10.25 8.57 -16.58
N ASP A 40 -10.24 9.89 -16.38
CA ASP A 40 -9.17 10.76 -16.85
C ASP A 40 -7.87 10.51 -16.06
N PRO A 41 -6.79 10.04 -16.71
CA PRO A 41 -5.56 9.65 -16.01
C PRO A 41 -4.87 10.81 -15.29
N ALA A 42 -4.86 12.00 -15.88
CA ALA A 42 -4.18 13.16 -15.30
C ALA A 42 -4.93 13.71 -14.08
N LEU A 43 -6.26 13.78 -14.17
CA LEU A 43 -7.10 14.18 -13.05
C LEU A 43 -7.04 13.13 -11.94
N ARG A 44 -7.09 11.83 -12.29
CA ARG A 44 -6.97 10.72 -11.34
C ARG A 44 -5.65 10.75 -10.59
N GLN A 45 -4.53 10.99 -11.27
CA GLN A 45 -3.23 11.09 -10.61
C GLN A 45 -3.19 12.21 -9.56
N ARG A 46 -3.72 13.40 -9.88
CA ARG A 46 -3.82 14.50 -8.90
C ARG A 46 -4.70 14.16 -7.70
N ARG A 47 -5.81 13.45 -7.93
CA ARG A 47 -6.71 12.98 -6.86
C ARG A 47 -6.06 11.93 -5.99
N LEU A 48 -5.38 10.96 -6.59
CA LEU A 48 -4.62 9.93 -5.89
C LEU A 48 -3.48 10.53 -5.07
N GLN A 49 -2.76 11.52 -5.58
CA GLN A 49 -1.69 12.18 -4.82
C GLN A 49 -2.24 12.84 -3.54
N ARG A 50 -3.39 13.53 -3.62
CA ARG A 50 -4.06 14.08 -2.44
C ARG A 50 -4.51 12.97 -1.47
N PHE A 51 -5.12 11.91 -1.99
CA PHE A 51 -5.55 10.77 -1.20
C PHE A 51 -4.37 10.11 -0.48
N PHE A 52 -3.29 9.80 -1.20
CA PHE A 52 -2.11 9.19 -0.60
C PHE A 52 -1.40 10.11 0.39
N SER A 53 -1.41 11.42 0.21
CA SER A 53 -0.85 12.35 1.22
C SER A 53 -1.48 12.16 2.60
N GLY A 54 -2.79 11.96 2.68
CA GLY A 54 -3.48 11.68 3.95
C GLY A 54 -3.26 10.25 4.44
N MET A 55 -3.33 9.26 3.53
CA MET A 55 -3.14 7.85 3.89
C MET A 55 -1.72 7.59 4.40
N LEU A 56 -0.70 8.12 3.74
CA LEU A 56 0.68 7.97 4.18
C LEU A 56 0.95 8.68 5.52
N ALA A 57 0.33 9.85 5.75
CA ALA A 57 0.40 10.51 7.05
C ALA A 57 -0.28 9.68 8.17
N TYR A 58 -1.31 8.89 7.83
CA TYR A 58 -1.90 7.93 8.78
C TYR A 58 -0.93 6.77 9.05
N VAL A 59 -0.36 6.17 8.01
CA VAL A 59 0.59 5.05 8.14
C VAL A 59 1.85 5.48 8.91
N GLU A 60 2.38 6.69 8.65
CA GLU A 60 3.54 7.23 9.37
C GLU A 60 3.27 7.36 10.88
N ARG A 61 2.06 7.75 11.27
CA ARG A 61 1.71 7.89 12.70
C ARG A 61 1.42 6.57 13.41
N LYS A 62 0.93 5.56 12.70
CA LYS A 62 0.42 4.31 13.30
C LYS A 62 1.30 3.09 13.05
N GLY A 63 2.18 3.19 12.09
CA GLY A 63 3.07 2.13 11.66
C GLY A 63 4.40 2.68 11.20
N SER A 64 4.84 2.23 10.03
CA SER A 64 6.11 2.65 9.46
C SER A 64 6.01 2.82 7.95
N LEU A 65 6.77 3.78 7.43
CA LEU A 65 6.95 3.99 6.00
C LEU A 65 8.42 3.82 5.65
N TYR A 66 8.69 3.14 4.55
CA TYR A 66 10.03 2.95 4.02
C TYR A 66 10.08 3.38 2.55
N GLY A 67 11.17 3.98 2.15
CA GLY A 67 11.46 4.34 0.77
C GLY A 67 12.63 3.54 0.24
N SER A 68 12.53 3.09 -1.00
CA SER A 68 13.68 2.60 -1.78
C SER A 68 14.27 3.76 -2.56
N PHE A 69 15.59 3.87 -2.58
CA PHE A 69 16.32 4.98 -3.17
C PHE A 69 17.39 4.52 -4.14
N SER A 70 17.48 5.21 -5.26
CA SER A 70 18.66 5.22 -6.13
C SER A 70 19.37 6.56 -5.89
N ASP A 71 20.53 6.51 -5.26
CA ASP A 71 21.20 7.69 -4.71
C ASP A 71 20.24 8.50 -3.80
N GLU A 72 19.96 9.75 -4.08
CA GLU A 72 19.03 10.59 -3.33
C GLU A 72 17.59 10.57 -3.89
N THR A 73 17.35 9.87 -4.99
CA THR A 73 16.04 9.79 -5.63
C THR A 73 15.20 8.68 -5.05
N MET A 74 14.05 8.99 -4.48
CA MET A 74 13.07 7.99 -4.04
C MET A 74 12.43 7.33 -5.27
N ILE A 75 12.44 6.00 -5.32
CA ILE A 75 11.98 5.20 -6.45
C ILE A 75 10.91 4.17 -6.07
N GLY A 76 10.69 3.94 -4.78
CA GLY A 76 9.68 3.03 -4.27
C GLY A 76 9.25 3.38 -2.85
N VAL A 77 8.06 2.92 -2.47
CA VAL A 77 7.44 3.17 -1.16
C VAL A 77 6.83 1.87 -0.63
N LEU A 78 7.03 1.59 0.64
CA LEU A 78 6.40 0.52 1.39
C LEU A 78 5.79 1.09 2.67
N GLY A 79 4.48 0.98 2.81
CA GLY A 79 3.77 1.25 4.05
C GLY A 79 3.49 -0.04 4.83
N MET A 80 3.55 0.03 6.15
CA MET A 80 3.31 -1.11 7.02
C MET A 80 2.59 -0.67 8.29
N LEU A 81 1.50 -1.35 8.62
CA LEU A 81 0.79 -1.18 9.89
C LEU A 81 0.97 -2.44 10.74
N PRO A 82 1.40 -2.29 12.01
CA PRO A 82 1.56 -3.42 12.91
C PRO A 82 0.21 -3.97 13.38
N PRO A 83 0.17 -5.20 13.90
CA PRO A 83 -1.02 -5.78 14.49
C PRO A 83 -1.70 -4.84 15.48
N GLY A 84 -3.04 -4.75 15.39
CA GLY A 84 -3.86 -3.85 16.22
C GLY A 84 -3.98 -2.40 15.72
N HIS A 85 -3.25 -2.01 14.66
CA HIS A 85 -3.30 -0.67 14.09
C HIS A 85 -3.83 -0.63 12.64
N CYS A 86 -4.27 -1.76 12.12
CA CYS A 86 -4.78 -1.87 10.73
C CYS A 86 -6.11 -1.11 10.52
N LYS A 87 -6.91 -0.93 11.58
CA LYS A 87 -8.17 -0.18 11.52
C LYS A 87 -8.02 1.21 12.13
N PRO A 88 -8.42 2.28 11.40
CA PRO A 88 -8.37 3.63 11.93
C PRO A 88 -9.36 3.80 13.09
N SER A 89 -8.94 4.44 14.16
CA SER A 89 -9.80 4.89 15.25
C SER A 89 -10.72 6.02 14.78
N PHE A 90 -11.76 6.34 15.57
CA PHE A 90 -12.62 7.48 15.27
C PHE A 90 -11.83 8.80 15.13
N GLY A 91 -10.84 9.02 15.98
CA GLY A 91 -9.97 10.20 15.88
C GLY A 91 -9.10 10.21 14.60
N ASP A 92 -8.69 9.05 14.11
CA ASP A 92 -7.97 8.94 12.85
C ASP A 92 -8.87 9.23 11.65
N ILE A 93 -10.13 8.77 11.70
CA ILE A 93 -11.14 9.07 10.67
C ILE A 93 -11.39 10.58 10.59
N LEU A 94 -11.54 11.27 11.72
CA LEU A 94 -11.71 12.73 11.75
C LEU A 94 -10.50 13.46 11.13
N ARG A 95 -9.28 12.99 11.37
CA ARG A 95 -8.08 13.57 10.75
C ARG A 95 -7.96 13.30 9.26
N LEU A 96 -8.43 12.14 8.80
CA LEU A 96 -8.45 11.78 7.38
C LEU A 96 -9.57 12.47 6.60
N LEU A 97 -10.66 12.86 7.27
CA LEU A 97 -11.87 13.37 6.64
C LEU A 97 -11.61 14.53 5.67
N PRO A 98 -10.84 15.58 5.99
CA PRO A 98 -10.55 16.65 5.05
C PRO A 98 -9.91 16.12 3.75
N THR A 99 -8.93 15.23 3.86
CA THR A 99 -8.27 14.62 2.69
C THR A 99 -9.25 13.77 1.89
N LEU A 100 -10.07 12.95 2.53
CA LEU A 100 -11.05 12.10 1.85
C LEU A 100 -12.09 12.93 1.08
N LEU A 101 -12.54 14.03 1.64
CA LEU A 101 -13.53 14.93 1.02
C LEU A 101 -12.94 15.76 -0.13
N THR A 102 -11.69 16.20 0.00
CA THR A 102 -11.05 17.10 -0.98
C THR A 102 -10.27 16.37 -2.08
N SER A 103 -10.01 15.08 -1.91
CA SER A 103 -9.26 14.29 -2.90
C SER A 103 -10.10 13.86 -4.11
N ASN A 104 -11.43 14.07 -4.10
CA ASN A 104 -12.28 13.49 -5.13
C ASN A 104 -13.49 14.38 -5.48
N SER A 105 -14.25 13.99 -6.52
CA SER A 105 -15.58 14.52 -6.79
C SER A 105 -16.60 13.98 -5.77
N PRO A 106 -17.79 14.58 -5.60
CA PRO A 106 -18.80 14.06 -4.66
C PRO A 106 -19.14 12.58 -4.89
N ILE A 107 -19.37 12.18 -6.13
CA ILE A 107 -19.63 10.77 -6.50
C ILE A 107 -18.41 9.89 -6.19
N GLY A 108 -17.22 10.38 -6.50
CA GLY A 108 -15.98 9.68 -6.19
C GLY A 108 -15.76 9.52 -4.68
N THR A 109 -16.12 10.51 -3.87
CA THR A 109 -16.07 10.44 -2.40
C THR A 109 -17.01 9.37 -1.85
N ILE A 110 -18.24 9.26 -2.40
CA ILE A 110 -19.16 8.17 -2.02
C ILE A 110 -18.55 6.79 -2.37
N ARG A 111 -17.98 6.64 -3.57
CA ARG A 111 -17.33 5.40 -3.98
C ARG A 111 -16.12 5.08 -3.11
N LEU A 112 -15.33 6.09 -2.74
CA LEU A 112 -14.20 5.97 -1.82
C LEU A 112 -14.66 5.46 -0.44
N ALA A 113 -15.74 6.03 0.10
CA ALA A 113 -16.31 5.59 1.37
C ALA A 113 -16.81 4.13 1.31
N ILE A 114 -17.47 3.73 0.22
CA ILE A 114 -17.89 2.34 0.00
C ILE A 114 -16.67 1.41 -0.04
N TRP A 115 -15.64 1.76 -0.81
CA TRP A 115 -14.42 0.97 -0.94
C TRP A 115 -13.71 0.78 0.40
N LEU A 116 -13.40 1.88 1.12
CA LEU A 116 -12.73 1.82 2.41
C LEU A 116 -13.56 1.09 3.48
N SER A 117 -14.88 1.29 3.50
CA SER A 117 -15.75 0.60 4.45
C SER A 117 -15.84 -0.91 4.18
N ARG A 118 -15.75 -1.32 2.92
CA ARG A 118 -15.70 -2.75 2.56
C ARG A 118 -14.39 -3.37 3.02
N TRP A 119 -13.26 -2.76 2.74
CA TRP A 119 -11.96 -3.25 3.23
C TRP A 119 -11.93 -3.35 4.76
N ALA A 120 -12.38 -2.33 5.47
CA ALA A 120 -12.43 -2.36 6.93
C ALA A 120 -13.30 -3.51 7.50
N LYS A 121 -14.33 -3.97 6.74
CA LYS A 121 -15.18 -5.09 7.14
C LYS A 121 -14.57 -6.45 6.88
N ILE A 122 -13.78 -6.59 5.81
CA ILE A 122 -13.19 -7.86 5.39
C ILE A 122 -11.76 -8.04 5.88
N ASP A 123 -11.20 -7.01 6.51
CA ASP A 123 -9.90 -7.05 7.17
C ASP A 123 -9.88 -8.17 8.24
N PRO A 124 -8.88 -9.09 8.22
CA PRO A 124 -8.84 -10.22 9.12
C PRO A 124 -8.92 -9.84 10.60
N ALA A 125 -9.63 -10.64 11.39
CA ALA A 125 -9.70 -10.44 12.83
C ALA A 125 -8.43 -10.92 13.55
N THR A 126 -7.66 -11.82 12.92
CA THR A 126 -6.39 -12.31 13.45
C THR A 126 -5.32 -11.21 13.43
N PRO A 127 -4.45 -11.13 14.44
CA PRO A 127 -3.34 -10.18 14.42
C PRO A 127 -2.45 -10.38 13.20
N HIS A 128 -2.24 -9.33 12.41
CA HIS A 128 -1.44 -9.36 11.19
C HIS A 128 -0.72 -8.03 10.96
N TRP A 129 0.37 -8.09 10.21
CA TRP A 129 1.00 -6.91 9.62
C TRP A 129 0.29 -6.58 8.30
N HIS A 130 -0.25 -5.38 8.18
CA HIS A 130 -0.86 -4.93 6.94
C HIS A 130 0.19 -4.21 6.09
N LEU A 131 0.47 -4.77 4.91
CA LEU A 131 1.38 -4.18 3.93
C LEU A 131 0.60 -3.32 2.93
N GLY A 132 0.86 -2.02 2.96
CA GLY A 132 0.25 -1.10 2.00
C GLY A 132 0.42 0.39 2.38
N PRO A 133 0.66 1.23 1.36
CA PRO A 133 0.87 0.90 -0.04
C PRO A 133 2.25 0.27 -0.30
N LEU A 134 2.34 -0.62 -1.31
CA LEU A 134 3.59 -1.04 -1.94
C LEU A 134 3.60 -0.46 -3.35
N SER A 135 4.52 0.44 -3.64
CA SER A 135 4.57 1.19 -4.89
C SER A 135 6.00 1.32 -5.39
N VAL A 136 6.18 1.22 -6.70
CA VAL A 136 7.46 1.50 -7.39
C VAL A 136 7.16 2.49 -8.52
N ASP A 137 7.94 3.56 -8.62
CA ASP A 137 7.80 4.53 -9.70
C ASP A 137 7.81 3.81 -11.06
N PRO A 138 6.86 4.09 -11.97
CA PRO A 138 6.73 3.39 -13.25
C PRO A 138 8.03 3.34 -14.08
N ALA A 139 8.88 4.38 -13.99
CA ALA A 139 10.15 4.42 -14.69
C ALA A 139 11.18 3.40 -14.16
N TRP A 140 10.96 2.88 -12.95
CA TRP A 140 11.85 1.97 -12.24
C TRP A 140 11.27 0.57 -12.03
N GLN A 141 10.07 0.30 -12.55
CA GLN A 141 9.45 -1.03 -12.47
C GLN A 141 10.25 -2.06 -13.29
N GLY A 142 10.09 -3.34 -12.94
CA GLY A 142 10.80 -4.44 -13.61
C GLY A 142 12.27 -4.63 -13.18
N GLN A 143 12.80 -3.78 -12.28
CA GLN A 143 14.19 -3.81 -11.82
C GLN A 143 14.38 -4.47 -10.44
N GLY A 144 13.38 -5.19 -9.95
CA GLY A 144 13.46 -5.93 -8.68
C GLY A 144 13.17 -5.11 -7.41
N ILE A 145 12.87 -3.81 -7.52
CA ILE A 145 12.63 -2.92 -6.37
C ILE A 145 11.46 -3.40 -5.51
N GLY A 146 10.34 -3.80 -6.13
CA GLY A 146 9.19 -4.36 -5.40
C GLY A 146 9.55 -5.65 -4.65
N THR A 147 10.38 -6.50 -5.25
CA THR A 147 10.95 -7.69 -4.61
C THR A 147 11.74 -7.33 -3.36
N GLN A 148 12.65 -6.37 -3.48
CA GLN A 148 13.49 -5.92 -2.36
C GLN A 148 12.65 -5.33 -1.23
N LEU A 149 11.60 -4.55 -1.53
CA LEU A 149 10.68 -4.00 -0.53
C LEU A 149 9.88 -5.10 0.19
N ILE A 150 9.43 -6.15 -0.51
CA ILE A 150 8.74 -7.29 0.11
C ILE A 150 9.71 -8.08 1.00
N GLU A 151 10.93 -8.35 0.55
CA GLU A 151 11.94 -9.03 1.38
C GLU A 151 12.30 -8.21 2.63
N TYR A 152 12.38 -6.89 2.47
CA TYR A 152 12.58 -5.99 3.61
C TYR A 152 11.41 -6.06 4.60
N ALA A 153 10.15 -6.09 4.12
CA ALA A 153 8.99 -6.28 4.98
C ALA A 153 9.13 -7.57 5.81
N TYR A 154 9.50 -8.68 5.18
CA TYR A 154 9.75 -9.94 5.88
C TYR A 154 10.86 -9.87 6.92
N SER A 155 11.89 -9.07 6.70
CA SER A 155 13.01 -8.93 7.63
C SER A 155 12.66 -8.19 8.92
N ILE A 156 11.60 -7.38 8.90
CA ILE A 156 11.18 -6.57 10.04
C ILE A 156 9.86 -7.03 10.67
N CYS A 157 9.08 -7.86 9.96
CA CYS A 157 7.85 -8.44 10.49
C CYS A 157 8.16 -9.66 11.34
N THR A 158 7.77 -9.62 12.60
CA THR A 158 7.94 -10.73 13.54
C THR A 158 6.59 -11.10 14.16
N GLY A 159 6.42 -12.39 14.46
CA GLY A 159 5.36 -12.90 15.34
C GLY A 159 3.92 -12.87 14.80
N ALA A 160 3.67 -12.35 13.59
CA ALA A 160 2.34 -12.32 13.00
C ALA A 160 2.40 -12.46 11.47
N GLU A 161 1.29 -12.90 10.88
CA GLU A 161 1.15 -13.02 9.43
C GLU A 161 1.25 -11.65 8.72
N LEU A 162 1.65 -11.68 7.46
CA LEU A 162 1.58 -10.53 6.56
C LEU A 162 0.26 -10.58 5.78
N TYR A 163 -0.39 -9.45 5.65
CA TYR A 163 -1.64 -9.30 4.93
C TYR A 163 -1.57 -8.11 3.97
N LEU A 164 -2.21 -8.24 2.84
CA LEU A 164 -2.38 -7.17 1.86
C LEU A 164 -3.62 -7.38 0.98
N GLU A 165 -4.06 -6.30 0.32
CA GLU A 165 -5.07 -6.36 -0.72
C GLU A 165 -4.51 -5.84 -2.05
N THR A 166 -5.02 -6.40 -3.14
CA THR A 166 -4.73 -5.92 -4.51
C THR A 166 -5.93 -6.11 -5.41
N ASP A 167 -6.06 -5.26 -6.42
CA ASP A 167 -7.06 -5.34 -7.48
C ASP A 167 -6.43 -5.59 -8.86
N LYS A 168 -5.13 -5.95 -8.90
CA LYS A 168 -4.38 -6.33 -10.10
C LYS A 168 -3.94 -7.79 -10.05
N LEU A 169 -4.33 -8.57 -11.07
CA LEU A 169 -3.93 -9.96 -11.18
C LEU A 169 -2.40 -10.13 -11.29
N SER A 170 -1.72 -9.21 -11.96
CA SER A 170 -0.25 -9.21 -12.04
C SER A 170 0.43 -9.12 -10.66
N ASN A 171 -0.18 -8.40 -9.73
CA ASN A 171 0.32 -8.31 -8.36
C ASN A 171 0.06 -9.61 -7.59
N VAL A 172 -1.07 -10.27 -7.83
CA VAL A 172 -1.35 -11.60 -7.24
C VAL A 172 -0.25 -12.59 -7.59
N GLU A 173 0.14 -12.64 -8.88
CA GLU A 173 1.22 -13.54 -9.33
C GLU A 173 2.59 -13.14 -8.76
N LEU A 174 2.83 -11.86 -8.54
CA LEU A 174 4.03 -11.40 -7.83
C LEU A 174 4.03 -11.88 -6.38
N TYR A 175 2.97 -11.61 -5.62
CA TYR A 175 2.90 -11.94 -4.19
C TYR A 175 2.94 -13.44 -3.93
N LYS A 176 2.37 -14.28 -4.80
CA LYS A 176 2.49 -15.74 -4.71
C LYS A 176 3.95 -16.22 -4.68
N LYS A 177 4.86 -15.56 -5.41
CA LYS A 177 6.30 -15.90 -5.40
C LYS A 177 6.96 -15.67 -4.04
N PHE A 178 6.34 -14.84 -3.19
CA PHE A 178 6.79 -14.57 -1.82
C PHE A 178 6.04 -15.38 -0.76
N GLY A 179 5.22 -16.35 -1.17
CA GLY A 179 4.50 -17.23 -0.26
C GLY A 179 3.13 -16.70 0.17
N PHE A 180 2.65 -15.61 -0.44
CA PHE A 180 1.27 -15.18 -0.21
C PHE A 180 0.28 -16.14 -0.87
N SER A 181 -0.76 -16.49 -0.15
CA SER A 181 -1.93 -17.22 -0.63
C SER A 181 -3.16 -16.33 -0.65
N ILE A 182 -4.10 -16.63 -1.55
CA ILE A 182 -5.38 -15.92 -1.61
C ILE A 182 -6.23 -16.38 -0.45
N LEU A 183 -6.67 -15.44 0.38
CA LEU A 183 -7.60 -15.65 1.48
C LEU A 183 -9.05 -15.52 1.01
N ASP A 184 -9.35 -14.50 0.20
CA ASP A 184 -10.68 -14.23 -0.34
C ASP A 184 -10.59 -13.38 -1.62
N THR A 185 -11.67 -13.37 -2.42
CA THR A 185 -11.73 -12.59 -3.67
C THR A 185 -13.06 -11.84 -3.77
N PRO A 186 -13.30 -10.83 -2.91
CA PRO A 186 -14.51 -10.04 -2.97
C PRO A 186 -14.57 -9.15 -4.20
N SER A 187 -15.79 -8.82 -4.65
CA SER A 187 -16.02 -7.79 -5.65
C SER A 187 -16.41 -6.48 -4.96
N ILE A 188 -15.62 -5.43 -5.19
CA ILE A 188 -15.86 -4.08 -4.63
C ILE A 188 -16.08 -3.12 -5.79
N LEU A 189 -17.24 -2.45 -5.83
CA LEU A 189 -17.64 -1.56 -6.94
C LEU A 189 -17.53 -2.26 -8.31
N ALA A 190 -17.91 -3.55 -8.37
CA ALA A 190 -17.77 -4.41 -9.55
C ALA A 190 -16.31 -4.57 -10.04
N THR A 191 -15.34 -4.46 -9.13
CA THR A 191 -13.93 -4.72 -9.39
C THR A 191 -13.49 -5.89 -8.52
N PRO A 192 -12.89 -6.97 -9.07
CA PRO A 192 -12.31 -8.03 -8.29
C PRO A 192 -11.19 -7.48 -7.39
N SER A 193 -11.15 -7.94 -6.15
CA SER A 193 -10.08 -7.60 -5.21
C SER A 193 -9.60 -8.90 -4.57
N TRP A 194 -8.31 -9.08 -4.46
CA TRP A 194 -7.71 -10.25 -3.81
C TRP A 194 -7.17 -9.86 -2.46
N LEU A 195 -7.65 -10.53 -1.43
CA LEU A 195 -7.09 -10.49 -0.10
C LEU A 195 -6.06 -11.60 0.00
N MET A 196 -4.85 -11.27 0.40
CA MET A 196 -3.76 -12.24 0.42
C MET A 196 -3.04 -12.22 1.77
N THR A 197 -2.65 -13.40 2.23
CA THR A 197 -1.89 -13.57 3.48
C THR A 197 -0.68 -14.45 3.27
N ALA A 198 0.36 -14.21 4.07
CA ALA A 198 1.55 -15.04 4.11
C ALA A 198 1.98 -15.23 5.57
N PRO A 199 2.48 -16.43 5.95
CA PRO A 199 3.00 -16.65 7.29
C PRO A 199 4.23 -15.77 7.55
N ALA A 200 4.42 -15.36 8.81
CA ALA A 200 5.70 -14.79 9.23
C ALA A 200 6.82 -15.80 8.92
N ARG A 201 7.93 -15.31 8.41
CA ARG A 201 9.12 -16.17 8.28
C ARG A 201 9.68 -16.39 9.70
N SER A 202 9.91 -17.65 10.07
CA SER A 202 10.64 -17.97 11.29
C SER A 202 12.04 -17.35 11.21
N GLU A 203 12.52 -16.76 12.30
CA GLU A 203 13.92 -16.36 12.41
C GLU A 203 14.80 -17.55 12.01
N LYS A 204 15.66 -17.36 11.00
CA LYS A 204 16.72 -18.31 10.75
C LYS A 204 17.58 -18.32 12.01
N THR A 205 17.46 -19.36 12.82
CA THR A 205 18.44 -19.62 13.87
C THR A 205 19.76 -19.83 13.13
N GLU A 206 20.61 -18.81 13.08
CA GLU A 206 21.99 -19.00 12.67
C GLU A 206 22.62 -20.02 13.64
N LYS A 207 22.94 -21.19 13.09
CA LYS A 207 23.78 -22.20 13.75
C LYS A 207 25.24 -21.95 13.40
#